data_74d5cee87bb197118ba76a45c8d1c24b
#
_entry.id   74d5cee87bb197118ba76a45c8d1c24b
#
_cell.length_a   1.000
_cell.length_b   1.000
_cell.length_c   1.000
_cell.angle_alpha   90.00
_cell.angle_beta   90.00
_cell.angle_gamma   90.00
#
_symmetry.space_group_name_H-M   'P 1'
#
loop_
_entity.id
_entity.type
_entity.pdbx_description
1 polymer ?
#
loop_
_entity_poly.entity_id
_entity_poly.type
_entity_poly.pdbx_seq_one_letter_code
_entity_poly.pdbx_strand_id
1 'polypeptide(L)'
;MDALNRIKFLEDRLHRLSEIGMALSTEKNTDRLFEMILDEAKNITRADGRTLYSMNENSDLAFEILRNDSMDTVMGGTSGVEIPYYPVHLWLDESTPNQKNVSA
;
A
#
# COMPACT_ATOMS: atom_id res chain seq x y z
N MET A 1 21.39 -22.05 -5.67
CA MET A 1 20.92 -22.33 -4.31
C MET A 1 20.68 -23.82 -4.19
N ASP A 2 21.30 -24.51 -3.24
CA ASP A 2 21.04 -25.93 -3.04
C ASP A 2 19.69 -26.18 -2.38
N ALA A 3 19.25 -27.45 -2.30
CA ALA A 3 17.93 -27.81 -1.79
C ALA A 3 17.75 -27.43 -0.33
N LEU A 4 18.78 -27.58 0.52
CA LEU A 4 18.71 -27.26 1.94
C LEU A 4 18.57 -25.74 2.16
N ASN A 5 19.35 -24.94 1.46
CA ASN A 5 19.25 -23.47 1.54
C ASN A 5 17.91 -22.97 1.03
N ARG A 6 17.35 -23.63 0.03
CA ARG A 6 16.04 -23.29 -0.53
C ARG A 6 14.91 -23.56 0.47
N ILE A 7 14.97 -24.69 1.17
CA ILE A 7 14.00 -25.05 2.20
C ILE A 7 14.05 -24.04 3.33
N LYS A 8 15.23 -23.70 3.81
CA LYS A 8 15.42 -22.72 4.87
C LYS A 8 14.89 -21.34 4.47
N PHE A 9 15.14 -20.90 3.24
CA PHE A 9 14.63 -19.65 2.70
C PHE A 9 13.10 -19.63 2.69
N LEU A 10 12.45 -20.71 2.26
CA LEU A 10 10.99 -20.83 2.24
C LEU A 10 10.39 -20.84 3.63
N GLU A 11 11.03 -21.53 4.59
CA GLU A 11 10.60 -21.55 5.99
C GLU A 11 10.68 -20.14 6.60
N ASP A 12 11.74 -19.42 6.36
CA ASP A 12 11.91 -18.03 6.84
C ASP A 12 10.82 -17.12 6.28
N ARG A 13 10.47 -17.27 5.00
CA ARG A 13 9.39 -16.50 4.37
C ARG A 13 8.03 -16.82 4.95
N LEU A 14 7.73 -18.10 5.20
CA LEU A 14 6.48 -18.51 5.83
C LEU A 14 6.36 -17.95 7.25
N HIS A 15 7.45 -18.00 8.01
CA HIS A 15 7.49 -17.43 9.36
C HIS A 15 7.21 -15.92 9.32
N ARG A 16 7.83 -15.19 8.40
CA ARG A 16 7.64 -13.76 8.21
C ARG A 16 6.19 -13.43 7.86
N LEU A 17 5.57 -14.17 6.94
CA LEU A 17 4.17 -13.99 6.58
C LEU A 17 3.23 -14.25 7.76
N SER A 18 3.53 -15.23 8.58
CA SER A 18 2.76 -15.53 9.79
C SER A 18 2.83 -14.38 10.79
N GLU A 19 4.02 -13.83 11.04
CA GLU A 19 4.22 -12.68 11.91
C GLU A 19 3.45 -11.45 11.41
N ILE A 20 3.50 -11.19 10.11
CA ILE A 20 2.76 -10.09 9.48
C ILE A 20 1.26 -10.28 9.66
N GLY A 21 0.76 -11.48 9.40
CA GLY A 21 -0.66 -11.80 9.57
C GLY A 21 -1.14 -11.58 11.00
N MET A 22 -0.35 -11.97 11.98
CA MET A 22 -0.67 -11.73 13.39
C MET A 22 -0.67 -10.23 13.72
N ALA A 23 0.33 -9.50 13.27
CA ALA A 23 0.42 -8.07 13.51
C ALA A 23 -0.76 -7.32 12.89
N LEU A 24 -1.14 -7.66 11.65
CA LEU A 24 -2.27 -7.05 10.96
C LEU A 24 -3.60 -7.35 11.66
N SER A 25 -3.77 -8.57 12.17
CA SER A 25 -5.02 -8.97 12.83
C SER A 25 -5.21 -8.35 14.21
N THR A 26 -4.14 -7.88 14.87
CA THR A 26 -4.20 -7.28 16.19
C THR A 26 -4.22 -5.74 16.16
N GLU A 27 -3.91 -5.12 15.02
CA GLU A 27 -3.88 -3.67 14.92
C GLU A 27 -5.29 -3.10 14.84
N LYS A 28 -5.62 -2.20 15.77
CA LYS A 28 -6.96 -1.59 15.88
C LYS A 28 -7.05 -0.22 15.20
N ASN A 29 -5.92 0.44 14.98
CA ASN A 29 -5.89 1.73 14.29
C ASN A 29 -5.83 1.48 12.78
N THR A 30 -6.85 1.91 12.06
CA THR A 30 -6.98 1.66 10.61
C THR A 30 -5.84 2.32 9.81
N ASP A 31 -5.46 3.54 10.13
CA ASP A 31 -4.36 4.22 9.45
C ASP A 31 -3.03 3.50 9.69
N ARG A 32 -2.82 3.05 10.90
CA ARG A 32 -1.64 2.27 11.25
C ARG A 32 -1.61 0.94 10.50
N LEU A 33 -2.76 0.27 10.40
CA LEU A 33 -2.90 -0.96 9.65
C LEU A 33 -2.55 -0.77 8.18
N PHE A 34 -3.04 0.29 7.56
CA PHE A 34 -2.74 0.59 6.16
C PHE A 34 -1.26 0.88 5.94
N GLU A 35 -0.63 1.59 6.86
CA GLU A 35 0.82 1.85 6.81
C GLU A 35 1.62 0.55 6.89
N MET A 36 1.23 -0.37 7.78
CA MET A 36 1.88 -1.67 7.92
C MET A 36 1.76 -2.49 6.63
N ILE A 37 0.59 -2.48 5.99
CA ILE A 37 0.39 -3.17 4.71
C ILE A 37 1.30 -2.60 3.63
N LEU A 38 1.38 -1.29 3.52
CA LEU A 38 2.23 -0.62 2.53
C LEU A 38 3.72 -0.87 2.78
N ASP A 39 4.16 -0.84 4.02
CA ASP A 39 5.56 -1.09 4.37
C ASP A 39 5.96 -2.53 4.05
N GLU A 40 5.08 -3.50 4.31
CA GLU A 40 5.36 -4.89 3.95
C GLU A 40 5.34 -5.10 2.44
N ALA A 41 4.43 -4.46 1.73
CA ALA A 41 4.42 -4.51 0.26
C ALA A 41 5.72 -3.93 -0.32
N LYS A 42 6.22 -2.83 0.25
CA LYS A 42 7.53 -2.26 -0.12
C LYS A 42 8.66 -3.26 0.11
N ASN A 43 8.68 -3.89 1.29
CA ASN A 43 9.73 -4.84 1.65
C ASN A 43 9.76 -6.06 0.72
N ILE A 44 8.59 -6.52 0.28
CA ILE A 44 8.47 -7.66 -0.63
C ILE A 44 8.87 -7.28 -2.06
N THR A 45 8.46 -6.11 -2.54
CA THR A 45 8.66 -5.67 -3.92
C THR A 45 9.90 -4.79 -4.10
N ARG A 46 10.44 -4.27 -3.00
CA ARG A 46 11.52 -3.26 -2.96
C ARG A 46 11.12 -1.98 -3.70
N ALA A 47 9.85 -1.67 -3.72
CA ALA A 47 9.35 -0.47 -4.35
C ALA A 47 9.75 0.78 -3.57
N ASP A 48 10.17 1.83 -4.27
CA ASP A 48 10.54 3.12 -3.68
C ASP A 48 9.29 3.96 -3.38
N GLY A 49 8.40 4.06 -4.34
CA GLY A 49 7.13 4.77 -4.20
C GLY A 49 5.98 3.82 -3.92
N ARG A 50 5.09 4.23 -3.04
CA ARG A 50 3.90 3.46 -2.70
C ARG A 50 2.76 4.36 -2.30
N THR A 51 1.57 4.02 -2.75
CA THR A 51 0.36 4.79 -2.49
C THR A 51 -0.79 3.85 -2.15
N LEU A 52 -1.53 4.18 -1.11
CA LEU A 52 -2.77 3.51 -0.79
C LEU A 52 -3.94 4.42 -1.16
N TYR A 53 -4.88 3.87 -1.91
CA TYR A 53 -6.13 4.54 -2.26
C TYR A 53 -7.29 3.83 -1.57
N SER A 54 -8.32 4.59 -1.24
CA SER A 54 -9.63 4.03 -0.90
C SER A 54 -10.67 4.53 -1.90
N MET A 55 -11.71 3.74 -2.13
CA MET A 55 -12.82 4.18 -2.96
C MET A 55 -13.77 5.03 -2.11
N ASN A 56 -14.05 6.25 -2.56
CA ASN A 56 -14.98 7.13 -1.88
C ASN A 56 -16.43 6.91 -2.35
N GLU A 57 -17.37 7.68 -1.81
CA GLU A 57 -18.80 7.55 -2.13
C GLU A 57 -19.12 7.84 -3.60
N ASN A 58 -18.28 8.61 -4.27
CA ASN A 58 -18.44 8.95 -5.68
C ASN A 58 -17.76 7.94 -6.62
N SER A 59 -17.29 6.82 -6.09
CA SER A 59 -16.53 5.78 -6.82
C SER A 59 -15.22 6.30 -7.43
N ASP A 60 -14.60 7.27 -6.76
CA ASP A 60 -13.27 7.78 -7.09
C ASP A 60 -12.24 7.20 -6.14
N LEU A 61 -10.97 7.20 -6.55
CA LEU A 61 -9.85 6.78 -5.71
C LEU A 61 -9.33 7.96 -4.90
N ALA A 62 -9.58 7.95 -3.60
CA ALA A 62 -9.05 8.95 -2.68
C ALA A 62 -7.68 8.53 -2.17
N PHE A 63 -6.74 9.48 -2.11
CA PHE A 63 -5.41 9.21 -1.55
C PHE A 63 -5.50 9.10 -0.03
N GLU A 64 -5.06 7.98 0.52
CA GLU A 64 -5.03 7.75 1.96
C GLU A 64 -3.61 7.85 2.52
N ILE A 65 -2.65 7.24 1.85
CA ILE A 65 -1.24 7.23 2.27
C ILE A 65 -0.38 7.36 1.03
N LEU A 66 0.64 8.21 1.11
CA LEU A 66 1.61 8.38 0.05
C LEU A 66 3.01 8.39 0.66
N ARG A 67 3.88 7.55 0.15
CA ARG A 67 5.26 7.40 0.58
C ARG A 67 6.18 7.30 -0.63
N ASN A 68 7.30 8.01 -0.58
CA ASN A 68 8.35 7.87 -1.59
C ASN A 68 9.69 8.13 -0.90
N ASP A 69 10.52 7.10 -0.77
CA ASP A 69 11.75 7.17 0.01
C ASP A 69 12.81 8.03 -0.67
N SER A 70 13.00 7.89 -1.99
CA SER A 70 14.00 8.68 -2.71
C SER A 70 13.66 10.16 -2.79
N MET A 71 12.38 10.51 -2.74
CA MET A 71 11.89 11.89 -2.72
C MET A 71 11.61 12.39 -1.30
N ASP A 72 11.84 11.58 -0.29
CA ASP A 72 11.58 11.88 1.11
C ASP A 72 10.15 12.37 1.35
N THR A 73 9.20 11.72 0.71
CA THR A 73 7.78 12.08 0.78
C THR A 73 7.04 11.21 1.77
N VAL A 74 6.37 11.83 2.75
CA VAL A 74 5.54 11.16 3.76
C VAL A 74 4.27 11.97 3.94
N MET A 75 3.15 11.47 3.44
CA MET A 75 1.85 12.15 3.50
C MET A 75 0.74 11.17 3.83
N GLY A 76 -0.28 11.63 4.54
CA GLY A 76 -1.43 10.83 4.94
C GLY A 76 -1.11 9.80 6.01
N GLY A 77 -2.06 8.95 6.33
CA GLY A 77 -1.93 7.96 7.40
C GLY A 77 -1.74 8.62 8.76
N THR A 78 -0.77 8.14 9.54
CA THR A 78 -0.44 8.68 10.87
C THR A 78 0.57 9.82 10.83
N SER A 79 1.02 10.25 9.64
CA SER A 79 2.06 11.27 9.49
C SER A 79 1.66 12.67 9.96
N GLY A 80 0.37 12.95 9.99
CA GLY A 80 -0.15 14.29 10.27
C GLY A 80 -0.02 15.27 9.09
N VAL A 81 0.46 14.81 7.96
CA VAL A 81 0.62 15.62 6.74
C VAL A 81 -0.53 15.33 5.78
N GLU A 82 -1.29 16.35 5.43
CA GLU A 82 -2.40 16.21 4.49
C GLU A 82 -1.91 15.99 3.07
N ILE A 83 -2.57 15.11 2.33
CA ILE A 83 -2.27 14.87 0.92
C ILE A 83 -3.02 15.91 0.08
N PRO A 84 -2.30 16.79 -0.67
CA PRO A 84 -2.92 17.90 -1.38
C PRO A 84 -3.48 17.52 -2.75
N TYR A 85 -3.73 16.24 -3.00
CA TYR A 85 -4.18 15.75 -4.30
C TYR A 85 -5.67 15.42 -4.27
N TYR A 86 -6.36 15.80 -5.35
CA TYR A 86 -7.77 15.44 -5.51
C TYR A 86 -7.92 13.95 -5.79
N PRO A 87 -9.06 13.34 -5.43
CA PRO A 87 -9.34 11.94 -5.78
C PRO A 87 -9.21 11.70 -7.28
N VAL A 88 -8.77 10.50 -7.62
CA VAL A 88 -8.62 10.06 -9.01
C VAL A 88 -9.96 9.51 -9.50
N HIS A 89 -10.50 10.09 -10.57
CA HIS A 89 -11.72 9.59 -11.15
C HIS A 89 -11.47 8.27 -11.89
N LEU A 90 -12.22 7.23 -11.52
CA LEU A 90 -12.15 5.93 -12.21
C LEU A 90 -12.83 6.01 -13.58
N TRP A 91 -13.84 6.87 -13.70
CA TRP A 91 -14.64 7.03 -14.91
C TRP A 91 -14.68 8.48 -15.34
N LEU A 92 -14.53 8.75 -16.63
CA LEU A 92 -14.69 10.10 -17.19
C LEU A 92 -16.18 10.43 -17.31
N ASP A 93 -17.00 9.42 -17.60
CA ASP A 93 -18.47 9.45 -17.57
C ASP A 93 -18.99 8.08 -17.17
N GLU A 94 -20.30 7.85 -17.19
CA GLU A 94 -20.92 6.58 -16.77
C GLU A 94 -20.44 5.34 -17.52
N SER A 95 -19.90 5.51 -18.73
CA SER A 95 -19.51 4.40 -19.60
C SER A 95 -18.05 4.43 -20.06
N THR A 96 -17.30 5.50 -19.75
CA THR A 96 -15.92 5.71 -20.23
C THR A 96 -14.92 5.61 -19.09
N PRO A 97 -14.13 4.52 -19.00
CA PRO A 97 -13.06 4.43 -17.99
C PRO A 97 -12.01 5.54 -18.18
N ASN A 98 -11.46 5.99 -17.07
CA ASN A 98 -10.38 6.98 -17.08
C ASN A 98 -9.05 6.32 -17.43
N GLN A 99 -8.74 6.22 -18.72
CA GLN A 99 -7.50 5.63 -19.21
C GLN A 99 -6.31 6.61 -19.17
N LYS A 100 -6.56 7.88 -18.86
CA LYS A 100 -5.50 8.91 -18.77
C LYS A 100 -4.71 8.84 -17.48
N ASN A 101 -5.22 8.13 -16.48
CA ASN A 101 -4.55 7.98 -15.19
C ASN A 101 -4.27 6.50 -14.93
N VAL A 102 -3.00 6.16 -14.69
CA VAL A 102 -2.57 4.77 -14.49
C VAL A 102 -3.13 4.13 -13.23
N SER A 103 -3.54 4.93 -12.23
CA SER A 103 -4.12 4.42 -10.98
C SER A 103 -5.61 4.09 -11.10
N ALA A 104 -6.24 4.58 -12.13
CA ALA A 104 -7.67 4.35 -12.33
C ALA A 104 -7.99 3.01 -12.98
#